data_013f998d6004ad0e44be6455bd378a7c
#
_entry.id   013f998d6004ad0e44be6455bd378a7c
#
_cell.length_a   1.000
_cell.length_b   1.000
_cell.length_c   1.000
_cell.angle_alpha   90.00
_cell.angle_beta   90.00
_cell.angle_gamma   90.00
#
_symmetry.space_group_name_H-M   'P 1'
#
loop_
_entity.id
_entity.type
_entity.pdbx_description
1 polymer ?
#
loop_
_entity_poly.entity_id
_entity_poly.type
_entity_poly.pdbx_seq_one_letter_code
_entity_poly.pdbx_strand_id
1 'polypeptide(L)'
;QHVARLKELSREDFYDGVVFHRVIDGFMAQTGDPTGTGMGGSQLPDLPAEFSQEPHIRGAVSMARAQNPNSTNSQFFIVFDEARFLDNQYSLFGRVIDGMEHVDSIKKGDQRANGQVNDPDKIIKMIVAADR
;
A
#
# COMPACT_ATOMS: atom_id res chain seq x y z
N GLN A 1 4.36 -14.61 -1.87
CA GLN A 1 2.97 -14.56 -2.35
C GLN A 1 2.49 -13.12 -2.58
N HIS A 2 2.91 -12.18 -1.73
CA HIS A 2 2.47 -10.80 -1.88
C HIS A 2 3.08 -10.14 -3.12
N VAL A 3 4.35 -10.38 -3.38
CA VAL A 3 5.01 -9.88 -4.60
C VAL A 3 4.30 -10.44 -5.84
N ALA A 4 4.00 -11.73 -5.83
CA ALA A 4 3.29 -12.37 -6.95
C ALA A 4 1.90 -11.76 -7.15
N ARG A 5 1.17 -11.46 -6.05
CA ARG A 5 -0.15 -10.85 -6.12
C ARG A 5 -0.06 -9.44 -6.73
N LEU A 6 0.89 -8.64 -6.31
CA LEU A 6 1.06 -7.29 -6.83
C LEU A 6 1.40 -7.31 -8.32
N LYS A 7 2.25 -8.25 -8.75
CA LYS A 7 2.59 -8.41 -10.17
C LYS A 7 1.37 -8.84 -10.98
N GLU A 8 0.60 -9.82 -10.48
CA GLU A 8 -0.61 -10.30 -11.16
C GLU A 8 -1.61 -9.18 -11.36
N LEU A 9 -1.92 -8.44 -10.29
CA LEU A 9 -2.89 -7.35 -10.37
C LEU A 9 -2.39 -6.20 -11.25
N SER A 10 -1.09 -5.90 -11.20
CA SER A 10 -0.51 -4.85 -12.05
C SER A 10 -0.62 -5.22 -13.53
N ARG A 11 -0.42 -6.49 -13.88
CA ARG A 11 -0.54 -6.98 -15.25
C ARG A 11 -1.98 -6.96 -15.76
N GLU A 12 -2.95 -6.95 -14.86
CA GLU A 12 -4.38 -6.86 -15.18
C GLU A 12 -4.89 -5.42 -15.14
N ASP A 13 -4.00 -4.43 -15.01
CA ASP A 13 -4.35 -3.01 -14.89
C ASP A 13 -5.25 -2.70 -13.68
N PHE A 14 -5.22 -3.56 -12.68
CA PHE A 14 -6.09 -3.44 -11.50
C PHE A 14 -5.87 -2.12 -10.75
N TYR A 15 -4.63 -1.68 -10.63
CA TYR A 15 -4.27 -0.50 -9.85
C TYR A 15 -4.43 0.82 -10.62
N ASP A 16 -4.67 0.78 -11.93
CA ASP A 16 -4.78 1.99 -12.73
C ASP A 16 -6.01 2.79 -12.27
N GLY A 17 -5.80 4.06 -11.92
CA GLY A 17 -6.87 4.94 -11.46
C GLY A 17 -7.24 4.78 -10.00
N VAL A 18 -6.62 3.85 -9.26
CA VAL A 18 -6.91 3.63 -7.84
C VAL A 18 -6.32 4.76 -7.00
N VAL A 19 -7.10 5.26 -6.06
CA VAL A 19 -6.72 6.43 -5.27
C VAL A 19 -5.92 6.07 -4.02
N PHE A 20 -5.13 7.02 -3.53
CA PHE A 20 -4.51 6.95 -2.21
C PHE A 20 -5.55 7.45 -1.20
N HIS A 21 -6.39 6.55 -0.74
CA HIS A 21 -7.57 6.89 0.06
C HIS A 21 -7.24 7.25 1.52
N ARG A 22 -6.08 6.85 2.01
CA ARG A 22 -5.66 7.10 3.39
C ARG A 22 -4.19 7.46 3.42
N VAL A 23 -3.89 8.70 3.80
CA VAL A 23 -2.51 9.20 3.85
C VAL A 23 -2.33 9.97 5.14
N ILE A 24 -1.43 9.50 5.99
CA ILE A 24 -1.13 10.12 7.28
C ILE A 24 0.27 10.71 7.22
N ASP A 25 0.36 12.03 7.36
CA ASP A 25 1.63 12.74 7.31
C ASP A 25 2.59 12.18 8.36
N GLY A 26 3.83 11.92 7.95
CA GLY A 26 4.86 11.37 8.83
C GLY A 26 4.72 9.89 9.12
N PHE A 27 3.70 9.22 8.58
CA PHE A 27 3.48 7.79 8.81
C PHE A 27 3.47 7.00 7.51
N MET A 28 2.39 7.05 6.73
CA MET A 28 2.30 6.21 5.53
C MET A 28 1.26 6.74 4.53
N ALA A 29 1.37 6.27 3.28
CA ALA A 29 0.38 6.47 2.22
C ALA A 29 -0.19 5.12 1.82
N GLN A 30 -1.51 4.93 1.93
CA GLN A 30 -2.20 3.67 1.66
C GLN A 30 -3.07 3.77 0.42
N THR A 31 -3.02 2.71 -0.40
CA THR A 31 -3.75 2.62 -1.66
C THR A 31 -4.13 1.16 -1.93
N GLY A 32 -4.67 0.89 -3.12
CA GLY A 32 -4.91 -0.47 -3.59
C GLY A 32 -6.33 -0.96 -3.44
N ASP A 33 -7.26 -0.11 -2.99
CA ASP A 33 -8.68 -0.44 -2.92
C ASP A 33 -9.40 0.21 -4.11
N PRO A 34 -9.92 -0.59 -5.06
CA PRO A 34 -10.59 -0.03 -6.24
C PRO A 34 -11.84 0.78 -5.89
N THR A 35 -12.45 0.58 -4.73
CA THR A 35 -13.61 1.36 -4.29
C THR A 35 -13.22 2.69 -3.65
N GLY A 36 -11.95 2.85 -3.24
CA GLY A 36 -11.47 4.07 -2.61
C GLY A 36 -11.95 4.29 -1.19
N THR A 37 -12.60 3.31 -0.57
CA THR A 37 -13.19 3.44 0.78
C THR A 37 -12.32 2.86 1.89
N GLY A 38 -11.36 2.02 1.55
CA GLY A 38 -10.57 1.25 2.51
C GLY A 38 -11.18 -0.11 2.82
N MET A 39 -12.37 -0.41 2.31
CA MET A 39 -13.11 -1.64 2.60
C MET A 39 -13.03 -2.66 1.48
N GLY A 40 -12.55 -2.28 0.31
CA GLY A 40 -12.55 -3.13 -0.87
C GLY A 40 -11.21 -3.81 -1.13
N GLY A 41 -11.19 -4.64 -2.15
CA GLY A 41 -10.02 -5.36 -2.59
C GLY A 41 -10.26 -6.01 -3.94
N SER A 42 -9.36 -6.91 -4.34
CA SER A 42 -9.52 -7.69 -5.56
C SER A 42 -10.52 -8.84 -5.33
N GLN A 43 -10.93 -9.49 -6.41
CA GLN A 43 -11.78 -10.67 -6.34
C GLN A 43 -11.00 -11.95 -6.05
N LEU A 44 -9.67 -11.86 -6.00
CA LEU A 44 -8.82 -12.99 -5.65
C LEU A 44 -8.91 -13.27 -4.15
N PRO A 45 -8.60 -14.49 -3.71
CA PRO A 45 -8.66 -14.83 -2.28
C PRO A 45 -7.62 -14.06 -1.47
N ASP A 46 -7.92 -13.84 -0.19
CA ASP A 46 -6.99 -13.22 0.73
C ASP A 46 -5.73 -14.07 0.87
N LEU A 47 -4.63 -13.41 1.19
CA LEU A 47 -3.33 -14.05 1.35
C LEU A 47 -2.98 -14.24 2.82
N PRO A 48 -2.26 -15.30 3.16
CA PRO A 48 -1.74 -15.47 4.52
C PRO A 48 -0.62 -14.47 4.80
N ALA A 49 -0.40 -14.18 6.08
CA ALA A 49 0.67 -13.30 6.50
C ALA A 49 2.03 -13.90 6.13
N GLU A 50 2.96 -13.01 5.76
CA GLU A 50 4.35 -13.35 5.44
C GLU A 50 5.27 -12.39 6.19
N PHE A 51 5.28 -12.50 7.52
CA PHE A 51 6.09 -11.62 8.35
C PHE A 51 7.58 -11.92 8.16
N SER A 52 8.40 -10.88 8.26
CA SER A 52 9.85 -11.00 8.12
C SER A 52 10.52 -10.13 9.19
N GLN A 53 11.85 -10.21 9.25
CA GLN A 53 12.65 -9.38 10.16
C GLN A 53 12.99 -8.01 9.55
N GLU A 54 12.58 -7.75 8.31
CA GLU A 54 12.84 -6.48 7.66
C GLU A 54 12.11 -5.35 8.38
N PRO A 55 12.78 -4.22 8.65
CA PRO A 55 12.18 -3.14 9.42
C PRO A 55 11.25 -2.25 8.57
N HIS A 56 10.19 -1.76 9.21
CA HIS A 56 9.33 -0.74 8.62
C HIS A 56 9.97 0.63 8.82
N ILE A 57 10.79 1.03 7.86
CA ILE A 57 11.48 2.31 7.84
C ILE A 57 11.06 3.07 6.58
N ARG A 58 11.52 4.32 6.43
CA ARG A 58 11.17 5.14 5.27
C ARG A 58 11.38 4.38 3.98
N GLY A 59 10.35 4.37 3.12
CA GLY A 59 10.36 3.69 1.83
C GLY A 59 9.91 2.24 1.87
N ALA A 60 9.65 1.67 3.05
CA ALA A 60 9.12 0.30 3.14
C ALA A 60 7.74 0.22 2.51
N VAL A 61 7.48 -0.87 1.79
CA VAL A 61 6.17 -1.15 1.17
C VAL A 61 5.62 -2.42 1.80
N SER A 62 4.46 -2.32 2.41
CA SER A 62 3.87 -3.39 3.20
C SER A 62 2.39 -3.53 2.90
N MET A 63 1.82 -4.70 3.19
CA MET A 63 0.41 -4.97 2.89
C MET A 63 -0.49 -4.45 4.00
N ALA A 64 -1.52 -3.70 3.61
CA ALA A 64 -2.60 -3.35 4.52
C ALA A 64 -3.49 -4.57 4.77
N ARG A 65 -4.09 -4.62 5.94
CA ARG A 65 -4.94 -5.74 6.35
C ARG A 65 -6.01 -5.31 7.34
N ALA A 66 -7.02 -6.14 7.51
CA ALA A 66 -7.97 -6.00 8.61
C ALA A 66 -7.33 -6.57 9.90
N GLN A 67 -8.11 -6.82 10.93
CA GLN A 67 -7.57 -7.36 12.19
C GLN A 67 -6.96 -8.76 12.01
N ASN A 68 -7.53 -9.57 11.13
CA ASN A 68 -6.98 -10.89 10.84
C ASN A 68 -5.69 -10.73 10.04
N PRO A 69 -4.53 -11.21 10.54
CA PRO A 69 -3.26 -11.09 9.82
C PRO A 69 -3.26 -11.78 8.45
N ASN A 70 -4.17 -12.71 8.23
CA ASN A 70 -4.31 -13.43 6.97
C ASN A 70 -5.39 -12.84 6.07
N SER A 71 -5.64 -11.53 6.19
CA SER A 71 -6.65 -10.82 5.41
C SER A 71 -6.07 -9.88 4.35
N THR A 72 -4.79 -10.00 4.04
CA THR A 72 -4.16 -9.18 2.99
C THR A 72 -4.74 -9.54 1.62
N ASN A 73 -4.89 -8.57 0.76
CA ASN A 73 -5.47 -8.79 -0.56
C ASN A 73 -4.80 -7.93 -1.63
N SER A 74 -5.20 -6.68 -1.78
CA SER A 74 -4.68 -5.77 -2.79
C SER A 74 -4.18 -4.46 -2.22
N GLN A 75 -4.61 -4.07 -1.02
CA GLN A 75 -4.22 -2.80 -0.43
C GLN A 75 -2.81 -2.88 0.14
N PHE A 76 -2.04 -1.83 -0.09
CA PHE A 76 -0.68 -1.72 0.45
C PHE A 76 -0.41 -0.27 0.86
N PHE A 77 0.67 -0.09 1.61
CA PHE A 77 1.06 1.26 2.02
C PHE A 77 2.57 1.44 1.91
N ILE A 78 2.97 2.70 1.72
CA ILE A 78 4.37 3.12 1.64
C ILE A 78 4.66 3.97 2.87
N VAL A 79 5.71 3.62 3.61
CA VAL A 79 6.05 4.27 4.88
C VAL A 79 6.86 5.54 4.62
N PHE A 80 6.43 6.66 5.22
CA PHE A 80 7.14 7.95 5.10
C PHE A 80 8.32 8.05 6.05
N ASP A 81 8.22 7.44 7.23
CA ASP A 81 9.23 7.57 8.27
C ASP A 81 9.25 6.29 9.11
N GLU A 82 10.19 6.18 10.04
CA GLU A 82 10.36 4.98 10.84
C GLU A 82 9.06 4.62 11.57
N ALA A 83 8.60 3.38 11.39
CA ALA A 83 7.37 2.85 11.98
C ALA A 83 7.62 1.43 12.50
N ARG A 84 8.64 1.28 13.35
CA ARG A 84 9.08 -0.03 13.83
C ARG A 84 8.03 -0.78 14.63
N PHE A 85 7.00 -0.07 15.12
CA PHE A 85 5.86 -0.74 15.80
C PHE A 85 5.04 -1.64 14.85
N LEU A 86 5.25 -1.53 13.54
CA LEU A 86 4.62 -2.40 12.55
C LEU A 86 5.41 -3.69 12.31
N ASP A 87 6.65 -3.76 12.80
CA ASP A 87 7.52 -4.92 12.55
C ASP A 87 6.88 -6.18 13.10
N ASN A 88 6.93 -7.27 12.32
CA ASN A 88 6.31 -8.56 12.64
C ASN A 88 4.79 -8.53 12.80
N GLN A 89 4.14 -7.42 12.43
CA GLN A 89 2.69 -7.27 12.48
C GLN A 89 2.08 -7.14 11.10
N TYR A 90 2.89 -6.77 10.11
CA TYR A 90 2.47 -6.55 8.74
C TYR A 90 3.45 -7.20 7.78
N SER A 91 2.95 -7.63 6.62
CA SER A 91 3.76 -8.33 5.62
C SER A 91 4.46 -7.32 4.71
N LEU A 92 5.68 -6.96 5.08
CA LEU A 92 6.54 -6.11 4.27
C LEU A 92 7.07 -6.92 3.09
N PHE A 93 6.90 -6.42 1.86
CA PHE A 93 7.29 -7.16 0.67
C PHE A 93 8.20 -6.38 -0.27
N GLY A 94 8.44 -5.11 -0.01
CA GLY A 94 9.24 -4.31 -0.93
C GLY A 94 9.74 -3.02 -0.31
N ARG A 95 10.43 -2.26 -1.15
CA ARG A 95 11.02 -0.99 -0.75
C ARG A 95 11.09 -0.08 -1.96
N VAL A 96 10.82 1.21 -1.77
CA VAL A 96 10.97 2.21 -2.81
C VAL A 96 12.46 2.42 -3.08
N ILE A 97 12.89 2.27 -4.33
CA ILE A 97 14.28 2.43 -4.72
C ILE A 97 14.56 3.73 -5.45
N ASP A 98 13.51 4.42 -5.91
CA ASP A 98 13.64 5.68 -6.65
C ASP A 98 12.31 6.44 -6.55
N GLY A 99 12.37 7.76 -6.55
CA GLY A 99 11.17 8.60 -6.59
C GLY A 99 10.46 8.78 -5.24
N MET A 100 11.12 8.52 -4.11
CA MET A 100 10.48 8.68 -2.80
C MET A 100 10.01 10.12 -2.56
N GLU A 101 10.69 11.11 -3.13
CA GLU A 101 10.27 12.52 -3.07
C GLU A 101 8.88 12.74 -3.69
N HIS A 102 8.51 11.93 -4.68
CA HIS A 102 7.17 11.99 -5.28
C HIS A 102 6.13 11.38 -4.34
N VAL A 103 6.50 10.33 -3.62
CA VAL A 103 5.63 9.72 -2.60
C VAL A 103 5.37 10.75 -1.49
N ASP A 104 6.39 11.50 -1.08
CA ASP A 104 6.25 12.56 -0.08
C ASP A 104 5.26 13.64 -0.51
N SER A 105 5.07 13.83 -1.82
CA SER A 105 4.18 14.85 -2.39
C SER A 105 2.74 14.40 -2.50
N ILE A 106 2.42 13.13 -2.22
CA ILE A 106 1.05 12.64 -2.26
C ILE A 106 0.21 13.41 -1.23
N LYS A 107 -1.02 13.79 -1.64
CA LYS A 107 -1.92 14.59 -0.82
C LYS A 107 -2.20 13.89 0.51
N LYS A 108 -1.98 14.60 1.60
CA LYS A 108 -2.20 14.08 2.95
C LYS A 108 -3.67 14.16 3.32
N GLY A 109 -4.11 13.23 4.15
CA GLY A 109 -5.46 13.19 4.65
C GLY A 109 -5.62 13.94 5.96
N ASP A 110 -6.85 13.98 6.45
CA ASP A 110 -7.18 14.59 7.72
C ASP A 110 -6.86 13.60 8.85
N GLN A 111 -5.94 13.97 9.72
CA GLN A 111 -5.55 13.11 10.85
C GLN A 111 -6.74 12.80 11.78
N ARG A 112 -7.69 13.73 11.89
CA ARG A 112 -8.90 13.52 12.69
C ARG A 112 -9.83 12.47 12.06
N ALA A 113 -9.74 12.29 10.74
CA ALA A 113 -10.51 11.29 10.01
C ALA A 113 -9.67 10.07 9.68
N ASN A 114 -8.66 9.75 10.51
CA ASN A 114 -7.79 8.59 10.34
C ASN A 114 -7.05 8.60 9.00
N GLY A 115 -6.71 9.78 8.51
CA GLY A 115 -5.97 9.94 7.26
C GLY A 115 -6.81 9.89 5.99
N GLN A 116 -8.13 9.89 6.11
CA GLN A 116 -9.00 9.89 4.94
C GLN A 116 -8.75 11.13 4.09
N VAL A 117 -8.54 10.93 2.79
CA VAL A 117 -8.19 12.02 1.87
C VAL A 117 -9.41 12.43 1.04
N ASN A 118 -9.72 13.73 1.05
CA ASN A 118 -10.71 14.29 0.16
C ASN A 118 -10.04 14.64 -1.16
N ASP A 119 -10.68 14.29 -2.27
CA ASP A 119 -10.13 14.50 -3.62
C ASP A 119 -8.69 13.97 -3.72
N PRO A 120 -8.51 12.65 -3.50
CA PRO A 120 -7.16 12.07 -3.39
C PRO A 120 -6.43 11.98 -4.72
N ASP A 121 -5.10 11.93 -4.62
CA ASP A 121 -4.26 11.55 -5.75
C ASP A 121 -4.50 10.10 -6.12
N LYS A 122 -4.25 9.76 -7.38
CA LYS A 122 -4.48 8.40 -7.87
C LYS A 122 -3.29 7.87 -8.63
N ILE A 123 -3.21 6.55 -8.71
CA ILE A 123 -2.24 5.86 -9.53
C ILE A 123 -2.68 6.02 -10.99
N ILE A 124 -1.85 6.63 -11.81
CA ILE A 124 -2.14 6.76 -13.24
C ILE A 124 -1.94 5.41 -13.91
N LYS A 125 -0.81 4.78 -13.64
CA LYS A 125 -0.48 3.47 -14.18
C LYS A 125 0.53 2.77 -13.27
N MET A 126 0.35 1.47 -13.10
CA MET A 126 1.28 0.64 -12.34
C MET A 126 1.64 -0.59 -13.17
N ILE A 127 2.92 -0.76 -13.44
CA ILE A 127 3.39 -1.85 -14.29
C ILE A 127 4.53 -2.61 -13.61
N VAL A 128 4.73 -3.83 -14.05
CA VAL A 128 5.90 -4.63 -13.62
C VAL A 128 7.06 -4.24 -14.52
N ALA A 129 8.18 -3.80 -13.93
CA ALA A 129 9.30 -3.25 -14.69
C ALA A 129 9.86 -4.29 -15.70
N ALA A 130 9.81 -5.56 -15.35
CA ALA A 130 10.28 -6.64 -16.24
C ALA A 130 9.44 -6.77 -17.51
N ASP A 131 8.23 -6.20 -17.52
CA ASP A 131 7.31 -6.29 -18.66
C ASP A 131 7.44 -5.11 -19.63
N ARG A 132 8.38 -4.21 -19.43
CA ARG A 132 8.60 -3.06 -20.31
C ARG A 132 9.14 -3.49 -21.67
#